data_8d9139643714c06e99a110237f5f1a75
#
_entry.id   8d9139643714c06e99a110237f5f1a75
#
_cell.length_a   1.000
_cell.length_b   1.000
_cell.length_c   1.000
_cell.angle_alpha   90.00
_cell.angle_beta   90.00
_cell.angle_gamma   90.00
#
_symmetry.space_group_name_H-M   'P 1'
#
loop_
_entity.id
_entity.type
_entity.pdbx_description
1 polymer ?
#
loop_
_entity_poly.entity_id
_entity_poly.type
_entity_poly.pdbx_seq_one_letter_code
_entity_poly.pdbx_strand_id
1 'polypeptide(L)'
;MKKIFITITLLAMALPVSADTIKIGLGIPMTGDYAPFSEWQGARCMAEMINAKGGVNGMQIEVLTQDSGADTQTAISLAQKFLDEGVVMLGTIPFSDTMIPVAQIAQPYGVSIFQPQSTQVEMHAGIVNNFFTGVSPDPFTATAAANYALEQGVQNVVLMTSDEGGAWSARTPLWFGDVVEAGGGKVLSKMNFSFGTSDWSPQIAEMKALNETIDAVYISSIMPDIAVLIRQMRSAGIDAWVVGSDLSLIHI
;
A
#
# COMPACT_ATOMS: atom_id res chain seq x y z
N MET A 1 -18.78 -45.33 -68.28
CA MET A 1 -19.30 -44.18 -67.49
C MET A 1 -18.36 -43.98 -66.26
N LYS A 2 -17.47 -42.98 -66.32
CA LYS A 2 -16.57 -42.68 -65.26
C LYS A 2 -17.26 -41.67 -64.32
N LYS A 3 -17.47 -42.02 -63.03
CA LYS A 3 -18.01 -41.14 -62.03
C LYS A 3 -16.85 -40.28 -61.47
N ILE A 4 -16.91 -38.96 -61.66
CA ILE A 4 -15.97 -37.98 -61.09
C ILE A 4 -16.51 -37.61 -59.71
N PHE A 5 -15.78 -37.95 -58.66
CA PHE A 5 -16.01 -37.45 -57.28
C PHE A 5 -15.31 -36.12 -57.14
N ILE A 6 -16.05 -35.04 -56.97
CA ILE A 6 -15.54 -33.72 -56.64
C ILE A 6 -15.54 -33.65 -55.11
N THR A 7 -14.36 -33.70 -54.53
CA THR A 7 -14.15 -33.46 -53.09
C THR A 7 -14.07 -31.93 -52.87
N ILE A 8 -15.09 -31.34 -52.28
CA ILE A 8 -15.08 -29.93 -51.89
C ILE A 8 -14.40 -29.86 -50.54
N THR A 9 -13.14 -29.38 -50.50
CA THR A 9 -12.43 -29.06 -49.28
C THR A 9 -12.89 -27.69 -48.79
N LEU A 10 -13.72 -27.68 -47.73
CA LEU A 10 -14.10 -26.44 -47.04
C LEU A 10 -12.87 -25.95 -46.30
N LEU A 11 -12.21 -24.94 -46.84
CA LEU A 11 -11.15 -24.19 -46.13
C LEU A 11 -11.85 -23.23 -45.16
N ALA A 12 -11.98 -23.61 -43.89
CA ALA A 12 -12.47 -22.73 -42.86
C ALA A 12 -11.41 -21.62 -42.65
N MET A 13 -11.63 -20.47 -43.26
CA MET A 13 -10.90 -19.26 -42.89
C MET A 13 -11.29 -18.88 -41.47
N ALA A 14 -10.45 -19.24 -40.51
CA ALA A 14 -10.51 -18.66 -39.18
C ALA A 14 -10.19 -17.16 -39.33
N LEU A 15 -11.23 -16.33 -39.35
CA LEU A 15 -11.03 -14.88 -39.15
C LEU A 15 -10.39 -14.69 -37.79
N PRO A 16 -9.32 -13.87 -37.66
CA PRO A 16 -8.83 -13.53 -36.35
C PRO A 16 -9.96 -12.79 -35.62
N VAL A 17 -10.59 -13.46 -34.67
CA VAL A 17 -11.41 -12.80 -33.68
C VAL A 17 -10.42 -11.91 -32.92
N SER A 18 -10.51 -10.59 -33.10
CA SER A 18 -9.87 -9.66 -32.22
C SER A 18 -10.44 -9.96 -30.81
N ALA A 19 -9.71 -10.71 -30.03
CA ALA A 19 -10.13 -10.95 -28.67
C ALA A 19 -10.10 -9.57 -27.97
N ASP A 20 -11.26 -9.15 -27.46
CA ASP A 20 -11.33 -7.95 -26.63
C ASP A 20 -10.29 -8.06 -25.53
N THR A 21 -9.56 -6.99 -25.27
CA THR A 21 -8.48 -6.96 -24.30
C THR A 21 -8.98 -6.32 -23.00
N ILE A 22 -8.73 -6.99 -21.88
CA ILE A 22 -8.99 -6.45 -20.56
C ILE A 22 -7.80 -5.59 -20.18
N LYS A 23 -7.98 -4.28 -20.14
CA LYS A 23 -6.91 -3.33 -19.78
C LYS A 23 -6.93 -2.99 -18.30
N ILE A 24 -5.76 -3.04 -17.65
CA ILE A 24 -5.53 -2.64 -16.26
C ILE A 24 -4.48 -1.53 -16.28
N GLY A 25 -4.77 -0.37 -15.69
CA GLY A 25 -3.86 0.77 -15.62
C GLY A 25 -3.18 0.86 -14.27
N LEU A 26 -1.85 0.93 -14.25
CA LEU A 26 -1.03 1.08 -13.05
C LEU A 26 -0.19 2.35 -13.13
N GLY A 27 -0.62 3.41 -12.44
CA GLY A 27 0.12 4.67 -12.25
C GLY A 27 0.87 4.65 -10.92
N ILE A 28 1.99 3.97 -10.86
CA ILE A 28 2.70 3.60 -9.63
C ILE A 28 4.14 4.13 -9.65
N PRO A 29 4.80 4.28 -8.48
CA PRO A 29 6.20 4.69 -8.44
C PRO A 29 7.09 3.56 -9.00
N MET A 30 7.73 3.82 -10.13
CA MET A 30 8.73 2.93 -10.74
C MET A 30 10.15 3.46 -10.52
N THR A 31 10.26 4.73 -10.10
CA THR A 31 11.49 5.42 -9.71
C THR A 31 11.33 6.09 -8.34
N GLY A 32 12.45 6.51 -7.73
CA GLY A 32 12.48 7.15 -6.42
C GLY A 32 12.43 6.16 -5.25
N ASP A 33 12.28 6.70 -4.04
CA ASP A 33 12.39 5.95 -2.77
C ASP A 33 11.28 4.91 -2.57
N TYR A 34 10.15 5.09 -3.23
CA TYR A 34 9.01 4.17 -3.15
C TYR A 34 9.01 3.08 -4.24
N ALA A 35 9.93 3.14 -5.21
CA ALA A 35 10.02 2.14 -6.27
C ALA A 35 10.21 0.69 -5.77
N PRO A 36 10.97 0.42 -4.67
CA PRO A 36 11.11 -0.93 -4.13
C PRO A 36 9.82 -1.55 -3.61
N PHE A 37 8.81 -0.73 -3.32
CA PHE A 37 7.50 -1.16 -2.79
C PHE A 37 6.41 -1.24 -3.86
N SER A 38 6.78 -1.13 -5.12
CA SER A 38 5.86 -1.19 -6.27
C SER A 38 5.77 -2.61 -6.81
N GLU A 39 4.56 -3.17 -6.90
CA GLU A 39 4.34 -4.57 -7.32
C GLU A 39 3.96 -4.72 -8.80
N TRP A 40 4.25 -3.74 -9.64
CA TRP A 40 3.87 -3.78 -11.06
C TRP A 40 4.42 -4.97 -11.83
N GLN A 41 5.61 -5.47 -11.45
CA GLN A 41 6.20 -6.67 -12.02
C GLN A 41 5.36 -7.91 -11.73
N GLY A 42 4.82 -8.01 -10.51
CA GLY A 42 3.91 -9.09 -10.11
C GLY A 42 2.62 -9.08 -10.91
N ALA A 43 2.03 -7.91 -11.13
CA ALA A 43 0.83 -7.74 -11.93
C ALA A 43 1.04 -8.20 -13.39
N ARG A 44 2.18 -7.81 -14.00
CA ARG A 44 2.54 -8.24 -15.35
C ARG A 44 2.77 -9.76 -15.44
N CYS A 45 3.53 -10.31 -14.51
CA CYS A 45 3.77 -11.75 -14.44
C CYS A 45 2.45 -12.54 -14.34
N MET A 46 1.53 -12.11 -13.47
CA MET A 46 0.22 -12.74 -13.35
C MET A 46 -0.61 -12.62 -14.63
N ALA A 47 -0.62 -11.46 -15.28
CA ALA A 47 -1.29 -11.29 -16.57
C ALA A 47 -0.73 -12.25 -17.63
N GLU A 48 0.58 -12.38 -17.74
CA GLU A 48 1.23 -13.32 -18.65
C GLU A 48 0.84 -14.78 -18.36
N MET A 49 0.81 -15.17 -17.07
CA MET A 49 0.41 -16.52 -16.65
C MET A 49 -1.07 -16.83 -16.96
N ILE A 50 -1.96 -15.84 -16.79
CA ILE A 50 -3.38 -15.98 -17.13
C ILE A 50 -3.56 -16.05 -18.65
N ASN A 51 -2.88 -15.18 -19.38
CA ASN A 51 -2.92 -15.12 -20.84
C ASN A 51 -2.42 -16.42 -21.48
N ALA A 52 -1.36 -17.03 -20.92
CA ALA A 52 -0.86 -18.33 -21.37
C ALA A 52 -1.88 -19.47 -21.22
N LYS A 53 -2.85 -19.31 -20.32
CA LYS A 53 -3.96 -20.27 -20.10
C LYS A 53 -5.21 -19.93 -20.91
N GLY A 54 -5.14 -18.95 -21.81
CA GLY A 54 -6.26 -18.53 -22.66
C GLY A 54 -6.97 -17.26 -22.20
N GLY A 55 -6.42 -16.54 -21.22
CA GLY A 55 -6.99 -15.29 -20.72
C GLY A 55 -8.22 -15.49 -19.83
N VAL A 56 -9.00 -14.44 -19.68
CA VAL A 56 -10.27 -14.44 -18.92
C VAL A 56 -11.43 -14.49 -19.92
N ASN A 57 -12.17 -15.58 -19.94
CA ASN A 57 -13.24 -15.81 -20.92
C ASN A 57 -12.77 -15.64 -22.38
N GLY A 58 -11.52 -16.00 -22.69
CA GLY A 58 -10.91 -15.84 -24.01
C GLY A 58 -10.33 -14.45 -24.29
N MET A 59 -10.51 -13.47 -23.40
CA MET A 59 -9.93 -12.13 -23.51
C MET A 59 -8.53 -12.11 -22.87
N GLN A 60 -7.59 -11.43 -23.52
CA GLN A 60 -6.25 -11.24 -22.98
C GLN A 60 -6.22 -10.08 -21.98
N ILE A 61 -5.37 -10.17 -20.96
CA ILE A 61 -5.11 -9.08 -20.02
C ILE A 61 -3.91 -8.27 -20.51
N GLU A 62 -4.09 -6.96 -20.59
CA GLU A 62 -3.04 -5.99 -20.88
C GLU A 62 -2.82 -5.10 -19.63
N VAL A 63 -1.60 -5.08 -19.10
CA VAL A 63 -1.24 -4.23 -17.98
C VAL A 63 -0.47 -3.02 -18.50
N LEU A 64 -1.14 -1.87 -18.46
CA LEU A 64 -0.55 -0.57 -18.82
C LEU A 64 0.14 0.00 -17.58
N THR A 65 1.44 0.22 -17.65
CA THR A 65 2.23 0.74 -16.53
C THR A 65 2.85 2.08 -16.87
N GLN A 66 2.76 3.04 -15.97
CA GLN A 66 3.40 4.35 -16.09
C GLN A 66 3.99 4.75 -14.72
N ASP A 67 5.15 5.38 -14.78
CA ASP A 67 5.83 5.87 -13.58
C ASP A 67 5.14 7.14 -13.06
N SER A 68 4.66 7.10 -11.83
CA SER A 68 4.13 8.26 -11.12
C SER A 68 5.20 9.02 -10.34
N GLY A 69 6.40 8.44 -10.15
CA GLY A 69 7.45 8.99 -9.31
C GLY A 69 7.00 9.26 -7.86
N ALA A 70 5.93 8.61 -7.41
CA ALA A 70 5.23 8.88 -6.14
C ALA A 70 4.63 10.31 -6.03
N ASP A 71 4.44 11.00 -7.16
CA ASP A 71 3.82 12.32 -7.20
C ASP A 71 2.30 12.21 -7.41
N THR A 72 1.53 12.85 -6.51
CA THR A 72 0.06 12.80 -6.52
C THR A 72 -0.55 13.38 -7.80
N GLN A 73 -0.03 14.50 -8.30
CA GLN A 73 -0.59 15.14 -9.51
C GLN A 73 -0.31 14.31 -10.75
N THR A 74 0.88 13.72 -10.82
CA THR A 74 1.24 12.78 -11.88
C THR A 74 0.34 11.54 -11.84
N ALA A 75 0.11 10.96 -10.66
CA ALA A 75 -0.77 9.79 -10.51
C ALA A 75 -2.22 10.08 -10.95
N ILE A 76 -2.77 11.26 -10.61
CA ILE A 76 -4.10 11.71 -11.06
C ILE A 76 -4.15 11.84 -12.57
N SER A 77 -3.13 12.47 -13.16
CA SER A 77 -3.04 12.65 -14.62
C SER A 77 -2.94 11.32 -15.36
N LEU A 78 -2.18 10.37 -14.83
CA LEU A 78 -2.06 9.01 -15.37
C LEU A 78 -3.37 8.24 -15.24
N ALA A 79 -4.08 8.37 -14.12
CA ALA A 79 -5.38 7.74 -13.95
C ALA A 79 -6.38 8.23 -15.01
N GLN A 80 -6.46 9.55 -15.26
CA GLN A 80 -7.32 10.10 -16.32
C GLN A 80 -6.94 9.54 -17.70
N LYS A 81 -5.64 9.51 -18.02
CA LYS A 81 -5.14 8.92 -19.27
C LYS A 81 -5.59 7.47 -19.44
N PHE A 82 -5.45 6.64 -18.40
CA PHE A 82 -5.87 5.24 -18.44
C PHE A 82 -7.38 5.08 -18.58
N LEU A 83 -8.17 5.96 -17.94
CA LEU A 83 -9.63 5.97 -18.13
C LEU A 83 -10.01 6.26 -19.58
N ASP A 84 -9.32 7.21 -20.22
CA ASP A 84 -9.51 7.54 -21.64
C ASP A 84 -9.09 6.38 -22.58
N GLU A 85 -8.14 5.53 -22.14
CA GLU A 85 -7.72 4.30 -22.85
C GLU A 85 -8.65 3.11 -22.60
N GLY A 86 -9.69 3.28 -21.76
CA GLY A 86 -10.73 2.27 -21.52
C GLY A 86 -10.27 1.14 -20.59
N VAL A 87 -9.48 1.42 -19.57
CA VAL A 87 -9.17 0.43 -18.54
C VAL A 87 -10.41 0.07 -17.72
N VAL A 88 -10.43 -1.14 -17.18
CA VAL A 88 -11.51 -1.62 -16.28
C VAL A 88 -11.11 -1.60 -14.81
N MET A 89 -9.81 -1.44 -14.54
CA MET A 89 -9.24 -1.38 -13.21
C MET A 89 -8.05 -0.43 -13.19
N LEU A 90 -7.90 0.28 -12.08
CA LEU A 90 -6.75 1.14 -11.81
C LEU A 90 -6.02 0.71 -10.53
N GLY A 91 -4.69 0.88 -10.53
CA GLY A 91 -3.84 0.90 -9.35
C GLY A 91 -2.99 2.16 -9.32
N THR A 92 -2.70 2.68 -8.12
CA THR A 92 -1.87 3.87 -7.92
C THR A 92 -1.05 3.74 -6.63
N ILE A 93 -0.34 4.79 -6.21
CA ILE A 93 0.39 4.77 -4.94
C ILE A 93 -0.57 4.66 -3.75
N PRO A 94 -0.16 3.99 -2.66
CA PRO A 94 -1.05 3.60 -1.55
C PRO A 94 -1.32 4.71 -0.53
N PHE A 95 -1.17 5.99 -0.91
CA PHE A 95 -1.40 7.11 -0.01
C PHE A 95 -2.81 7.70 -0.21
N SER A 96 -3.48 8.07 0.90
CA SER A 96 -4.85 8.59 0.90
C SER A 96 -5.02 9.84 0.05
N ASP A 97 -4.04 10.73 0.08
CA ASP A 97 -4.01 11.97 -0.69
C ASP A 97 -3.93 11.76 -2.21
N THR A 98 -3.49 10.58 -2.64
CA THR A 98 -3.49 10.16 -4.04
C THR A 98 -4.68 9.25 -4.36
N MET A 99 -4.94 8.26 -3.51
CA MET A 99 -5.98 7.26 -3.75
C MET A 99 -7.38 7.86 -3.81
N ILE A 100 -7.70 8.78 -2.91
CA ILE A 100 -9.03 9.41 -2.86
C ILE A 100 -9.36 10.15 -4.15
N PRO A 101 -8.56 11.11 -4.63
CA PRO A 101 -8.85 11.80 -5.89
C PRO A 101 -8.86 10.86 -7.10
N VAL A 102 -7.97 9.87 -7.17
CA VAL A 102 -7.98 8.88 -8.26
C VAL A 102 -9.27 8.06 -8.24
N ALA A 103 -9.73 7.62 -7.07
CA ALA A 103 -10.98 6.89 -6.94
C ALA A 103 -12.20 7.75 -7.31
N GLN A 104 -12.20 9.02 -6.94
CA GLN A 104 -13.26 9.96 -7.27
C GLN A 104 -13.40 10.20 -8.78
N ILE A 105 -12.28 10.35 -9.51
CA ILE A 105 -12.32 10.52 -10.97
C ILE A 105 -12.66 9.22 -11.70
N ALA A 106 -12.36 8.04 -11.16
CA ALA A 106 -12.69 6.75 -11.73
C ALA A 106 -14.17 6.36 -11.54
N GLN A 107 -14.81 6.88 -10.49
CA GLN A 107 -16.18 6.52 -10.12
C GLN A 107 -17.21 6.77 -11.23
N PRO A 108 -17.24 7.91 -11.95
CA PRO A 108 -18.17 8.15 -13.06
C PRO A 108 -17.99 7.19 -14.23
N TYR A 109 -16.81 6.61 -14.40
CA TYR A 109 -16.50 5.63 -15.44
C TYR A 109 -16.90 4.20 -15.05
N GLY A 110 -17.30 3.96 -13.79
CA GLY A 110 -17.56 2.62 -13.28
C GLY A 110 -16.29 1.76 -13.18
N VAL A 111 -15.10 2.38 -13.18
CA VAL A 111 -13.81 1.70 -13.11
C VAL A 111 -13.43 1.43 -11.66
N SER A 112 -13.07 0.19 -11.37
CA SER A 112 -12.63 -0.23 -10.05
C SER A 112 -11.20 0.18 -9.77
N ILE A 113 -10.94 0.57 -8.51
CA ILE A 113 -9.59 0.75 -7.99
C ILE A 113 -9.31 -0.37 -7.00
N PHE A 114 -8.21 -1.04 -7.21
CA PHE A 114 -7.68 -2.04 -6.28
C PHE A 114 -6.28 -1.62 -5.85
N GLN A 115 -6.09 -1.56 -4.53
CA GLN A 115 -4.79 -1.25 -3.95
C GLN A 115 -4.46 -2.26 -2.84
N PRO A 116 -3.48 -3.14 -3.05
CA PRO A 116 -3.15 -4.17 -2.09
C PRO A 116 -2.48 -3.62 -0.80
N GLN A 117 -1.88 -2.44 -0.88
CA GLN A 117 -1.13 -1.83 0.23
C GLN A 117 -1.89 -0.72 0.95
N SER A 118 -3.00 -0.23 0.39
CA SER A 118 -3.76 0.87 0.99
C SER A 118 -4.55 0.41 2.21
N THR A 119 -4.41 1.12 3.30
CA THR A 119 -4.91 0.71 4.61
C THR A 119 -5.82 1.75 5.27
N GLN A 120 -6.07 2.90 4.63
CA GLN A 120 -6.80 4.00 5.24
C GLN A 120 -8.31 3.84 5.12
N VAL A 121 -9.01 3.87 6.23
CA VAL A 121 -10.50 3.83 6.25
C VAL A 121 -11.09 5.05 5.54
N GLU A 122 -10.46 6.19 5.65
CA GLU A 122 -10.88 7.44 5.03
C GLU A 122 -10.94 7.38 3.50
N MET A 123 -10.20 6.47 2.89
CA MET A 123 -10.22 6.26 1.44
C MET A 123 -11.57 5.80 0.91
N HIS A 124 -12.41 5.22 1.77
CA HIS A 124 -13.76 4.83 1.41
C HIS A 124 -14.77 5.98 1.52
N ALA A 125 -14.36 7.12 2.09
CA ALA A 125 -15.25 8.25 2.33
C ALA A 125 -15.76 8.87 1.01
N GLY A 126 -17.06 8.83 0.80
CA GLY A 126 -17.70 9.39 -0.38
C GLY A 126 -17.45 8.62 -1.69
N ILE A 127 -16.82 7.47 -1.64
CA ILE A 127 -16.55 6.61 -2.80
C ILE A 127 -17.44 5.38 -2.68
N VAL A 128 -18.30 5.19 -3.69
CA VAL A 128 -19.30 4.12 -3.66
C VAL A 128 -18.97 3.06 -4.72
N ASN A 129 -18.80 1.82 -4.29
CA ASN A 129 -18.77 0.60 -5.11
C ASN A 129 -17.59 0.44 -6.07
N ASN A 130 -16.53 1.26 -6.01
CA ASN A 130 -15.42 1.11 -6.93
C ASN A 130 -14.03 1.11 -6.28
N PHE A 131 -13.94 1.18 -4.96
CA PHE A 131 -12.67 1.13 -4.23
C PHE A 131 -12.55 -0.17 -3.43
N PHE A 132 -11.44 -0.89 -3.61
CA PHE A 132 -11.14 -2.15 -2.94
C PHE A 132 -9.71 -2.15 -2.42
N THR A 133 -9.52 -2.58 -1.17
CA THR A 133 -8.20 -2.82 -0.59
C THR A 133 -8.01 -4.30 -0.24
N GLY A 134 -6.81 -4.80 -0.43
CA GLY A 134 -6.43 -6.19 -0.12
C GLY A 134 -5.84 -6.39 1.27
N VAL A 135 -5.72 -5.34 2.08
CA VAL A 135 -5.11 -5.36 3.41
C VAL A 135 -6.07 -4.81 4.48
N SER A 136 -5.80 -5.17 5.73
CA SER A 136 -6.56 -4.63 6.85
C SER A 136 -6.32 -3.12 7.00
N PRO A 137 -7.35 -2.32 7.25
CA PRO A 137 -7.19 -0.89 7.53
C PRO A 137 -6.32 -0.64 8.76
N ASP A 138 -5.48 0.42 8.71
CA ASP A 138 -4.54 0.78 9.76
C ASP A 138 -5.15 0.90 11.17
N PRO A 139 -6.35 1.47 11.36
CA PRO A 139 -6.95 1.51 12.69
C PRO A 139 -7.15 0.13 13.32
N PHE A 140 -7.47 -0.90 12.51
CA PHE A 140 -7.62 -2.27 13.02
C PHE A 140 -6.29 -2.89 13.39
N THR A 141 -5.25 -2.70 12.57
CA THR A 141 -3.91 -3.23 12.85
C THR A 141 -3.30 -2.53 14.07
N ALA A 142 -3.43 -1.21 14.18
CA ALA A 142 -3.00 -0.44 15.32
C ALA A 142 -3.73 -0.85 16.61
N THR A 143 -5.06 -1.07 16.52
CA THR A 143 -5.87 -1.55 17.66
C THR A 143 -5.43 -2.94 18.11
N ALA A 144 -5.20 -3.87 17.18
CA ALA A 144 -4.74 -5.21 17.51
C ALA A 144 -3.36 -5.19 18.18
N ALA A 145 -2.44 -4.37 17.65
CA ALA A 145 -1.11 -4.20 18.22
C ALA A 145 -1.15 -3.59 19.64
N ALA A 146 -2.01 -2.58 19.85
CA ALA A 146 -2.18 -1.93 21.14
C ALA A 146 -2.78 -2.89 22.18
N ASN A 147 -3.82 -3.64 21.83
CA ASN A 147 -4.42 -4.64 22.72
C ASN A 147 -3.40 -5.70 23.11
N TYR A 148 -2.63 -6.22 22.15
CA TYR A 148 -1.58 -7.18 22.44
C TYR A 148 -0.50 -6.59 23.36
N ALA A 149 -0.06 -5.34 23.12
CA ALA A 149 0.90 -4.67 23.99
C ALA A 149 0.38 -4.52 25.44
N LEU A 150 -0.90 -4.12 25.60
CA LEU A 150 -1.54 -4.04 26.91
C LEU A 150 -1.62 -5.41 27.63
N GLU A 151 -1.97 -6.47 26.90
CA GLU A 151 -1.97 -7.85 27.42
C GLU A 151 -0.60 -8.31 27.89
N GLN A 152 0.48 -7.80 27.27
CA GLN A 152 1.87 -8.05 27.67
C GLN A 152 2.35 -7.11 28.80
N GLY A 153 1.50 -6.25 29.32
CA GLY A 153 1.80 -5.37 30.45
C GLY A 153 2.41 -4.02 30.05
N VAL A 154 2.42 -3.66 28.76
CA VAL A 154 2.83 -2.34 28.31
C VAL A 154 1.85 -1.29 28.84
N GLN A 155 2.36 -0.24 29.50
CA GLN A 155 1.57 0.85 30.07
C GLN A 155 2.01 2.21 29.52
N ASN A 156 3.29 2.46 29.40
CA ASN A 156 3.86 3.75 29.03
C ASN A 156 4.44 3.68 27.61
N VAL A 157 3.91 4.49 26.70
CA VAL A 157 4.32 4.43 25.30
C VAL A 157 4.79 5.79 24.78
N VAL A 158 5.71 5.74 23.83
CA VAL A 158 6.12 6.88 22.99
C VAL A 158 5.63 6.64 21.58
N LEU A 159 5.06 7.65 20.96
CA LEU A 159 4.58 7.59 19.57
C LEU A 159 5.52 8.38 18.66
N MET A 160 5.93 7.76 17.57
CA MET A 160 6.76 8.37 16.53
C MET A 160 5.89 8.61 15.30
N THR A 161 5.76 9.87 14.86
CA THR A 161 4.92 10.26 13.71
C THR A 161 5.73 10.95 12.63
N SER A 162 5.28 10.85 11.38
CA SER A 162 5.83 11.59 10.25
C SER A 162 4.73 11.96 9.26
N ASP A 163 4.79 13.16 8.71
CA ASP A 163 3.86 13.59 7.66
C ASP A 163 4.29 13.11 6.26
N GLU A 164 5.52 12.63 6.11
CA GLU A 164 6.09 12.22 4.81
C GLU A 164 5.49 10.91 4.27
N GLY A 165 4.99 10.02 5.15
CA GLY A 165 4.29 8.80 4.79
C GLY A 165 2.76 8.95 4.74
N GLY A 166 2.25 10.18 4.61
CA GLY A 166 0.82 10.46 4.63
C GLY A 166 0.15 9.97 5.91
N ALA A 167 -1.14 9.65 5.84
CA ALA A 167 -1.92 9.24 7.00
C ALA A 167 -1.38 7.95 7.67
N TRP A 168 -0.74 7.05 6.92
CA TRP A 168 -0.13 5.84 7.47
C TRP A 168 0.90 6.13 8.57
N SER A 169 1.81 7.05 8.33
CA SER A 169 2.87 7.40 9.27
C SER A 169 2.44 8.46 10.28
N ALA A 170 1.53 9.36 9.90
CA ALA A 170 1.04 10.42 10.77
C ALA A 170 -0.01 9.93 11.78
N ARG A 171 -0.91 9.00 11.39
CA ARG A 171 -2.11 8.67 12.17
C ARG A 171 -2.09 7.28 12.81
N THR A 172 -1.45 6.30 12.20
CA THR A 172 -1.41 4.94 12.76
C THR A 172 -0.82 4.90 14.18
N PRO A 173 0.26 5.65 14.50
CA PRO A 173 0.74 5.75 15.88
C PRO A 173 -0.29 6.35 16.84
N LEU A 174 -1.11 7.30 16.37
CA LEU A 174 -2.14 7.93 17.21
C LEU A 174 -3.26 6.94 17.55
N TRP A 175 -3.74 6.15 16.59
CA TRP A 175 -4.73 5.09 16.87
C TRP A 175 -4.22 4.05 17.86
N PHE A 176 -2.93 3.68 17.77
CA PHE A 176 -2.30 2.82 18.76
C PHE A 176 -2.33 3.48 20.15
N GLY A 177 -1.95 4.76 20.24
CA GLY A 177 -1.95 5.53 21.48
C GLY A 177 -3.34 5.66 22.10
N ASP A 178 -4.37 5.96 21.28
CA ASP A 178 -5.76 6.09 21.74
C ASP A 178 -6.25 4.80 22.40
N VAL A 179 -5.90 3.63 21.84
CA VAL A 179 -6.27 2.33 22.43
C VAL A 179 -5.49 2.05 23.71
N VAL A 180 -4.19 2.39 23.76
CA VAL A 180 -3.39 2.27 24.99
C VAL A 180 -3.98 3.12 26.11
N GLU A 181 -4.34 4.37 25.84
CA GLU A 181 -4.95 5.29 26.83
C GLU A 181 -6.34 4.78 27.25
N ALA A 182 -7.16 4.29 26.32
CA ALA A 182 -8.45 3.67 26.66
C ALA A 182 -8.30 2.41 27.54
N GLY A 183 -7.20 1.69 27.41
CA GLY A 183 -6.83 0.53 28.23
C GLY A 183 -6.20 0.89 29.59
N GLY A 184 -6.09 2.17 29.91
CA GLY A 184 -5.51 2.67 31.17
C GLY A 184 -4.00 2.92 31.15
N GLY A 185 -3.35 2.77 30.00
CA GLY A 185 -1.96 3.15 29.80
C GLY A 185 -1.80 4.66 29.55
N LYS A 186 -0.59 5.08 29.19
CA LYS A 186 -0.23 6.49 29.04
C LYS A 186 0.65 6.72 27.81
N VAL A 187 0.31 7.71 26.99
CA VAL A 187 1.19 8.25 25.96
C VAL A 187 2.10 9.30 26.61
N LEU A 188 3.38 8.95 26.76
CA LEU A 188 4.39 9.83 27.41
C LEU A 188 4.82 10.99 26.53
N SER A 189 4.98 10.73 25.22
CA SER A 189 5.36 11.75 24.25
C SER A 189 4.92 11.35 22.84
N LYS A 190 4.76 12.37 21.97
CA LYS A 190 4.56 12.25 20.53
C LYS A 190 5.71 13.00 19.84
N MET A 191 6.57 12.25 19.17
CA MET A 191 7.80 12.76 18.56
C MET A 191 7.70 12.67 17.04
N ASN A 192 8.16 13.70 16.34
CA ASN A 192 8.23 13.69 14.88
C ASN A 192 9.57 13.16 14.38
N PHE A 193 9.54 12.55 13.20
CA PHE A 193 10.73 12.15 12.45
C PHE A 193 10.55 12.36 10.95
N SER A 194 11.65 12.34 10.19
CA SER A 194 11.66 12.30 8.73
C SER A 194 12.13 10.95 8.22
N PHE A 195 11.62 10.51 7.08
CA PHE A 195 12.12 9.30 6.43
C PHE A 195 13.58 9.49 6.00
N GLY A 196 14.36 8.40 6.05
CA GLY A 196 15.80 8.44 5.83
C GLY A 196 16.60 8.93 7.03
N THR A 197 15.99 9.07 8.21
CA THR A 197 16.69 9.45 9.43
C THR A 197 17.73 8.41 9.80
N SER A 198 19.01 8.82 9.80
CA SER A 198 20.14 7.99 10.19
C SER A 198 20.69 8.33 11.59
N ASP A 199 20.32 9.48 12.15
CA ASP A 199 20.68 9.92 13.49
C ASP A 199 19.44 10.24 14.32
N TRP A 200 19.14 9.37 15.28
CA TRP A 200 18.01 9.46 16.20
C TRP A 200 18.37 10.09 17.56
N SER A 201 19.57 10.67 17.67
CA SER A 201 20.03 11.26 18.91
C SER A 201 19.07 12.28 19.53
N PRO A 202 18.38 13.15 18.74
CA PRO A 202 17.40 14.09 19.30
C PRO A 202 16.22 13.38 19.98
N GLN A 203 15.61 12.40 19.31
CA GLN A 203 14.47 11.65 19.85
C GLN A 203 14.88 10.79 21.06
N ILE A 204 16.07 10.20 21.02
CA ILE A 204 16.64 9.43 22.13
C ILE A 204 16.91 10.34 23.35
N ALA A 205 17.42 11.55 23.14
CA ALA A 205 17.62 12.51 24.21
C ALA A 205 16.28 12.92 24.85
N GLU A 206 15.25 13.13 24.02
CA GLU A 206 13.89 13.41 24.50
C GLU A 206 13.32 12.24 25.29
N MET A 207 13.44 10.99 24.80
CA MET A 207 13.03 9.79 25.53
C MET A 207 13.67 9.70 26.91
N LYS A 208 14.97 9.99 27.01
CA LYS A 208 15.69 9.99 28.29
C LYS A 208 15.26 11.09 29.24
N ALA A 209 14.75 12.20 28.70
CA ALA A 209 14.31 13.33 29.53
C ALA A 209 12.90 13.12 30.12
N LEU A 210 12.16 12.08 29.71
CA LEU A 210 10.80 11.82 30.21
C LEU A 210 10.74 11.42 31.70
N ASN A 211 11.84 11.01 32.30
CA ASN A 211 11.93 10.55 33.70
C ASN A 211 10.90 9.45 34.07
N GLU A 212 10.37 8.76 33.11
CA GLU A 212 9.44 7.63 33.23
C GLU A 212 9.99 6.43 32.46
N THR A 213 9.66 5.22 32.90
CA THR A 213 10.00 4.02 32.14
C THR A 213 9.15 3.98 30.88
N ILE A 214 9.80 3.85 29.73
CA ILE A 214 9.13 3.66 28.42
C ILE A 214 9.03 2.15 28.21
N ASP A 215 7.80 1.61 28.10
CA ASP A 215 7.57 0.20 27.87
C ASP A 215 7.60 -0.12 26.38
N ALA A 216 7.06 0.79 25.55
CA ALA A 216 7.08 0.63 24.09
C ALA A 216 7.22 1.96 23.34
N VAL A 217 7.81 1.87 22.15
CA VAL A 217 7.84 2.93 21.13
C VAL A 217 7.09 2.42 19.91
N TYR A 218 6.03 3.12 19.50
CA TYR A 218 5.32 2.81 18.26
C TYR A 218 5.81 3.71 17.12
N ILE A 219 6.11 3.10 15.97
CA ILE A 219 6.56 3.83 14.77
C ILE A 219 6.03 3.18 13.50
N SER A 220 5.43 4.00 12.62
CA SER A 220 5.13 3.60 11.23
C SER A 220 6.18 4.21 10.32
N SER A 221 7.19 3.42 9.98
CA SER A 221 8.30 3.82 9.10
C SER A 221 8.77 2.64 8.26
N ILE A 222 9.77 2.87 7.44
CA ILE A 222 10.36 1.89 6.51
C ILE A 222 11.76 1.48 6.97
N MET A 223 12.27 0.41 6.36
CA MET A 223 13.67 0.04 6.51
C MET A 223 14.55 0.92 5.63
N PRO A 224 15.78 1.35 6.07
CA PRO A 224 16.47 0.89 7.29
C PRO A 224 16.21 1.74 8.55
N ASP A 225 15.38 2.77 8.51
CA ASP A 225 15.20 3.76 9.57
C ASP A 225 14.91 3.12 10.93
N ILE A 226 13.97 2.16 10.95
CA ILE A 226 13.57 1.45 12.17
C ILE A 226 14.73 0.66 12.77
N ALA A 227 15.51 -0.02 11.92
CA ALA A 227 16.67 -0.78 12.39
C ALA A 227 17.75 0.12 13.01
N VAL A 228 17.93 1.32 12.43
CA VAL A 228 18.86 2.33 12.98
C VAL A 228 18.34 2.86 14.31
N LEU A 229 17.05 3.20 14.41
CA LEU A 229 16.40 3.61 15.66
C LEU A 229 16.61 2.56 16.76
N ILE A 230 16.25 1.30 16.51
CA ILE A 230 16.38 0.22 17.49
C ILE A 230 17.82 0.12 17.99
N ARG A 231 18.80 0.10 17.09
CA ARG A 231 20.21 0.00 17.45
C ARG A 231 20.66 1.17 18.34
N GLN A 232 20.25 2.39 17.98
CA GLN A 232 20.62 3.59 18.76
C GLN A 232 19.89 3.64 20.10
N MET A 233 18.63 3.24 20.19
CA MET A 233 17.91 3.08 21.47
C MET A 233 18.64 2.10 22.40
N ARG A 234 18.98 0.90 21.90
CA ARG A 234 19.71 -0.11 22.70
C ARG A 234 21.07 0.39 23.14
N SER A 235 21.82 1.06 22.26
CA SER A 235 23.11 1.68 22.61
C SER A 235 22.99 2.77 23.68
N ALA A 236 21.84 3.43 23.74
CA ALA A 236 21.53 4.47 24.72
C ALA A 236 20.95 3.93 26.05
N GLY A 237 20.75 2.60 26.16
CA GLY A 237 20.19 1.93 27.33
C GLY A 237 18.66 2.00 27.41
N ILE A 238 17.98 2.30 26.31
CA ILE A 238 16.50 2.24 26.21
C ILE A 238 16.12 0.86 25.71
N ASP A 239 15.49 0.06 26.58
CA ASP A 239 15.14 -1.34 26.33
C ASP A 239 13.64 -1.54 26.05
N ALA A 240 12.96 -0.46 25.69
CA ALA A 240 11.54 -0.47 25.33
C ALA A 240 11.28 -1.37 24.11
N TRP A 241 10.09 -1.97 24.07
CA TRP A 241 9.63 -2.62 22.85
C TRP A 241 9.57 -1.61 21.69
N VAL A 242 9.86 -2.06 20.48
CA VAL A 242 9.56 -1.29 19.27
C VAL A 242 8.43 -2.00 18.55
N VAL A 243 7.29 -1.33 18.51
CA VAL A 243 6.09 -1.78 17.82
C VAL A 243 6.01 -1.05 16.49
N GLY A 244 5.95 -1.79 15.41
CA GLY A 244 5.89 -1.24 14.06
C GLY A 244 4.61 -1.62 13.35
N SER A 245 4.32 -0.92 12.26
CA SER A 245 3.27 -1.29 11.31
C SER A 245 3.78 -2.31 10.27
N ASP A 246 2.97 -2.60 9.26
CA ASP A 246 3.20 -3.60 8.23
C ASP A 246 4.53 -3.49 7.47
N LEU A 247 4.99 -2.27 7.14
CA LEU A 247 6.27 -2.04 6.46
C LEU A 247 7.49 -2.10 7.39
N SER A 248 7.26 -2.29 8.67
CA SER A 248 8.32 -2.47 9.67
C SER A 248 8.92 -3.87 9.65
N LEU A 249 8.83 -4.59 8.55
CA LEU A 249 9.31 -5.95 8.39
C LEU A 249 10.77 -6.09 8.83
N ILE A 250 10.94 -6.29 10.11
CA ILE A 250 12.21 -6.73 10.67
C ILE A 250 12.26 -8.21 10.39
N HIS A 251 13.18 -8.61 9.56
CA HIS A 251 13.46 -10.01 9.38
C HIS A 251 13.87 -10.59 10.73
N ILE A 252 12.97 -11.38 11.24
CA ILE A 252 13.21 -12.19 12.40
C ILE A 252 14.21 -13.28 12.02
#